data_1bea25654acd5ad48d36cfc4142ec726
#
_entry.id   1bea25654acd5ad48d36cfc4142ec726
#
_cell.length_a   1.000
_cell.length_b   1.000
_cell.length_c   1.000
_cell.angle_alpha   90.00
_cell.angle_beta   90.00
_cell.angle_gamma   90.00
#
_symmetry.space_group_name_H-M   'P 1'
#
loop_
_entity.id
_entity.type
_entity.pdbx_description
1 polymer ?
#
loop_
_entity_poly.entity_id
_entity_poly.type
_entity_poly.pdbx_seq_one_letter_code
_entity_poly.pdbx_strand_id
1 'polypeptide(L)'
;MEHKRKRQWILIIVLLLTVCSVLAVYAGREWMFTNPFKPYTFSAVSYASGDGDGCTYVIDDSNRKILKISADGRLLWQTCASDKSFLSAERVVADGDGNVYLHDVRIEQGVQIAREGIVKLSSKGKYISTVASVEAQNGSVRRNIVGMVPTEHGVIYMQKEDDSILVSNTEQGSSKAFSVADAQDRILCCAYDRDSDSLFYVTYDGKIYKYTDSGQDKLLYDSDTVDGSIPQEISYSDGVLYSADIGLRDIIRIFCDMENTGSTDRLTVEETLKEREIAYHVSAPGTLVSSTNYSVILWNGEDYEQFWDVPLSGKLQVWNCLLWAACAVIVAAVLLFAVTLLKILVKKFSFYAKITMAVIGIIVGVAALFIGTLFPQFQSLLVDETYTREKFAASAVTNRLPADAFQRLEKPSDFMNEDYRQVRQVVRDVFFSDSDSSQDLYCVLYKVKDGTVTLVY
;
A
#
# COMPACT_ATOMS: atom_id res chain seq x y z
N MET A 1 -29.85 -41.91 36.96
CA MET A 1 -28.81 -40.91 37.30
C MET A 1 -27.77 -40.80 36.20
N GLU A 2 -27.30 -41.86 35.61
CA GLU A 2 -26.22 -41.88 34.59
C GLU A 2 -26.55 -41.09 33.32
N HIS A 3 -27.77 -41.17 32.80
CA HIS A 3 -28.21 -40.40 31.61
C HIS A 3 -28.22 -38.88 31.82
N LYS A 4 -28.53 -38.43 33.05
CA LYS A 4 -28.53 -37.01 33.42
C LYS A 4 -27.09 -36.46 33.49
N ARG A 5 -26.17 -37.28 33.99
CA ARG A 5 -24.76 -37.00 34.13
C ARG A 5 -24.06 -36.93 32.75
N LYS A 6 -24.34 -37.89 31.86
CA LYS A 6 -23.84 -37.86 30.45
C LYS A 6 -24.32 -36.61 29.70
N ARG A 7 -25.57 -36.18 29.88
CA ARG A 7 -26.13 -34.99 29.26
C ARG A 7 -25.49 -33.70 29.76
N GLN A 8 -25.15 -33.62 31.03
CA GLN A 8 -24.42 -32.49 31.61
C GLN A 8 -22.96 -32.39 31.05
N TRP A 9 -22.28 -33.52 30.97
CA TRP A 9 -20.93 -33.56 30.37
C TRP A 9 -20.92 -33.14 28.91
N ILE A 10 -21.88 -33.57 28.11
CA ILE A 10 -22.01 -33.16 26.71
C ILE A 10 -22.20 -31.62 26.61
N LEU A 11 -23.07 -31.04 27.45
CA LEU A 11 -23.28 -29.59 27.48
C LEU A 11 -22.02 -28.83 27.87
N ILE A 12 -21.27 -29.32 28.85
CA ILE A 12 -19.98 -28.69 29.25
C ILE A 12 -18.96 -28.75 28.11
N ILE A 13 -18.85 -29.90 27.42
CA ILE A 13 -17.92 -30.06 26.28
C ILE A 13 -18.33 -29.13 25.15
N VAL A 14 -19.61 -29.03 24.80
CA VAL A 14 -20.09 -28.10 23.74
C VAL A 14 -19.81 -26.67 24.12
N LEU A 15 -20.02 -26.27 25.37
CA LEU A 15 -19.73 -24.93 25.86
C LEU A 15 -18.24 -24.61 25.75
N LEU A 16 -17.38 -25.52 26.21
CA LEU A 16 -15.91 -25.37 26.13
C LEU A 16 -15.45 -25.25 24.67
N LEU A 17 -15.92 -26.13 23.79
CA LEU A 17 -15.61 -26.07 22.37
C LEU A 17 -16.05 -24.74 21.75
N THR A 18 -17.23 -24.25 22.11
CA THR A 18 -17.73 -22.95 21.61
C THR A 18 -16.85 -21.80 22.10
N VAL A 19 -16.49 -21.76 23.38
CA VAL A 19 -15.61 -20.74 23.95
C VAL A 19 -14.23 -20.78 23.28
N CYS A 20 -13.62 -21.96 23.15
CA CYS A 20 -12.34 -22.13 22.48
C CYS A 20 -12.41 -21.69 21.00
N SER A 21 -13.51 -22.01 20.31
CA SER A 21 -13.72 -21.58 18.91
C SER A 21 -13.84 -20.06 18.79
N VAL A 22 -14.58 -19.40 19.68
CA VAL A 22 -14.70 -17.93 19.71
C VAL A 22 -13.34 -17.29 19.94
N LEU A 23 -12.56 -17.78 20.91
CA LEU A 23 -11.21 -17.28 21.19
C LEU A 23 -10.27 -17.49 20.00
N ALA A 24 -10.34 -18.67 19.34
CA ALA A 24 -9.52 -18.96 18.18
C ALA A 24 -9.85 -18.05 16.99
N VAL A 25 -11.12 -17.83 16.69
CA VAL A 25 -11.57 -16.93 15.62
C VAL A 25 -11.18 -15.49 15.94
N TYR A 26 -11.37 -15.03 17.18
CA TYR A 26 -10.98 -13.68 17.59
C TYR A 26 -9.47 -13.45 17.46
N ALA A 27 -8.65 -14.41 17.90
CA ALA A 27 -7.20 -14.33 17.82
C ALA A 27 -6.66 -14.45 16.38
N GLY A 28 -7.37 -15.21 15.53
CA GLY A 28 -6.95 -15.49 14.16
C GLY A 28 -7.63 -14.63 13.09
N ARG A 29 -8.49 -13.68 13.45
CA ARG A 29 -9.32 -12.90 12.50
C ARG A 29 -8.51 -12.17 11.42
N GLU A 30 -7.35 -11.65 11.80
CA GLU A 30 -6.47 -10.91 10.86
C GLU A 30 -5.81 -11.82 9.83
N TRP A 31 -5.80 -13.13 10.07
CA TRP A 31 -5.20 -14.17 9.23
C TRP A 31 -6.25 -14.99 8.48
N MET A 32 -7.50 -14.59 8.59
CA MET A 32 -8.63 -15.32 8.00
C MET A 32 -8.89 -14.85 6.57
N PHE A 33 -8.75 -15.76 5.62
CA PHE A 33 -9.07 -15.52 4.21
C PHE A 33 -10.51 -15.97 3.92
N THR A 34 -11.19 -15.30 3.01
CA THR A 34 -12.55 -15.64 2.60
C THR A 34 -12.67 -17.05 2.05
N ASN A 35 -11.63 -17.56 1.39
CA ASN A 35 -11.55 -18.94 0.91
C ASN A 35 -10.10 -19.45 1.06
N PRO A 36 -9.85 -20.47 1.92
CA PRO A 36 -8.50 -21.00 2.12
C PRO A 36 -7.95 -21.80 0.92
N PHE A 37 -8.78 -22.12 -0.07
CA PHE A 37 -8.40 -22.87 -1.28
C PHE A 37 -8.21 -22.00 -2.52
N LYS A 38 -8.51 -20.70 -2.41
CA LYS A 38 -8.23 -19.73 -3.48
C LYS A 38 -6.91 -19.01 -3.21
N PRO A 39 -6.18 -18.64 -4.28
CA PRO A 39 -5.02 -17.76 -4.13
C PRO A 39 -5.46 -16.40 -3.56
N TYR A 40 -4.51 -15.71 -2.96
CA TYR A 40 -4.67 -14.31 -2.60
C TYR A 40 -4.51 -13.47 -3.86
N THR A 41 -5.51 -12.72 -4.23
CA THR A 41 -5.49 -11.78 -5.36
C THR A 41 -5.14 -10.40 -4.85
N PHE A 42 -4.17 -9.72 -5.46
CA PHE A 42 -3.82 -8.34 -5.14
C PHE A 42 -4.96 -7.41 -5.51
N SER A 43 -5.20 -6.38 -4.69
CA SER A 43 -6.24 -5.39 -4.98
C SER A 43 -5.67 -4.02 -5.35
N ALA A 44 -4.59 -3.58 -4.73
CA ALA A 44 -3.81 -2.41 -5.14
C ALA A 44 -2.39 -2.52 -4.57
N VAL A 45 -1.46 -3.04 -5.36
CA VAL A 45 -0.05 -3.08 -4.97
C VAL A 45 0.53 -1.67 -5.08
N SER A 46 0.99 -1.12 -3.97
CA SER A 46 1.64 0.19 -3.93
C SER A 46 3.17 0.10 -3.87
N TYR A 47 3.72 -1.02 -3.41
CA TYR A 47 5.15 -1.25 -3.38
C TYR A 47 5.47 -2.73 -3.22
N ALA A 48 6.60 -3.16 -3.76
CA ALA A 48 7.14 -4.49 -3.53
C ALA A 48 8.68 -4.46 -3.46
N SER A 49 9.27 -5.30 -2.62
CA SER A 49 10.73 -5.47 -2.51
C SER A 49 11.10 -6.93 -2.29
N GLY A 50 12.30 -7.31 -2.74
CA GLY A 50 12.90 -8.61 -2.47
C GLY A 50 13.83 -8.59 -1.25
N ASP A 51 14.16 -9.77 -0.72
CA ASP A 51 15.27 -9.95 0.23
C ASP A 51 16.37 -10.86 -0.40
N GLY A 52 17.46 -11.04 0.35
CA GLY A 52 18.57 -11.89 -0.09
C GLY A 52 18.24 -13.39 -0.16
N ASP A 53 17.15 -13.83 0.47
CA ASP A 53 16.66 -15.21 0.51
C ASP A 53 15.64 -15.51 -0.60
N GLY A 54 15.36 -14.53 -1.47
CA GLY A 54 14.39 -14.64 -2.57
C GLY A 54 12.94 -14.48 -2.14
N CYS A 55 12.66 -14.09 -0.88
CA CYS A 55 11.31 -13.72 -0.49
C CYS A 55 10.95 -12.33 -1.00
N THR A 56 9.66 -12.12 -1.27
CA THR A 56 9.12 -10.84 -1.70
C THR A 56 8.16 -10.29 -0.65
N TYR A 57 8.27 -9.00 -0.37
CA TYR A 57 7.39 -8.27 0.52
C TYR A 57 6.56 -7.30 -0.29
N VAL A 58 5.25 -7.30 -0.08
CA VAL A 58 4.30 -6.54 -0.90
C VAL A 58 3.40 -5.71 0.00
N ILE A 59 3.21 -4.46 -0.36
CA ILE A 59 2.18 -3.60 0.21
C ILE A 59 0.95 -3.67 -0.69
N ASP A 60 -0.14 -4.25 -0.17
CA ASP A 60 -1.47 -4.22 -0.80
C ASP A 60 -2.31 -3.14 -0.10
N ASP A 61 -2.28 -1.94 -0.66
CA ASP A 61 -2.80 -0.72 -0.03
C ASP A 61 -4.32 -0.75 0.14
N SER A 62 -5.09 -1.13 -0.87
CA SER A 62 -6.56 -1.23 -0.77
C SER A 62 -7.00 -2.19 0.33
N ASN A 63 -6.26 -3.25 0.57
CA ASN A 63 -6.49 -4.17 1.68
C ASN A 63 -5.79 -3.74 2.97
N ARG A 64 -4.98 -2.69 2.94
CA ARG A 64 -4.16 -2.18 4.05
C ARG A 64 -3.33 -3.30 4.69
N LYS A 65 -2.62 -4.06 3.85
CA LYS A 65 -1.89 -5.25 4.26
C LYS A 65 -0.46 -5.24 3.76
N ILE A 66 0.40 -5.83 4.57
CA ILE A 66 1.76 -6.22 4.17
C ILE A 66 1.77 -7.74 4.04
N LEU A 67 2.32 -8.22 2.95
CA LEU A 67 2.39 -9.63 2.60
C LEU A 67 3.85 -10.06 2.54
N LYS A 68 4.16 -11.28 2.98
CA LYS A 68 5.43 -11.94 2.68
C LYS A 68 5.17 -13.15 1.80
N ILE A 69 5.84 -13.18 0.66
CA ILE A 69 5.76 -14.25 -0.35
C ILE A 69 7.11 -14.95 -0.33
N SER A 70 7.11 -16.29 -0.33
CA SER A 70 8.33 -17.09 -0.41
C SER A 70 8.90 -17.11 -1.81
N ALA A 71 10.15 -17.56 -1.95
CA ALA A 71 10.83 -17.73 -3.24
C ALA A 71 10.09 -18.69 -4.21
N ASP A 72 9.26 -19.62 -3.69
CA ASP A 72 8.39 -20.48 -4.49
C ASP A 72 7.01 -19.88 -4.79
N GLY A 73 6.84 -18.56 -4.62
CA GLY A 73 5.64 -17.82 -4.98
C GLY A 73 4.44 -18.06 -4.06
N ARG A 74 4.64 -18.46 -2.79
CA ARG A 74 3.56 -18.75 -1.84
C ARG A 74 3.45 -17.71 -0.75
N LEU A 75 2.24 -17.31 -0.39
CA LEU A 75 1.99 -16.41 0.72
C LEU A 75 2.35 -17.10 2.05
N LEU A 76 3.33 -16.55 2.77
CA LEU A 76 3.79 -17.06 4.06
C LEU A 76 3.04 -16.45 5.23
N TRP A 77 2.80 -15.13 5.18
CA TRP A 77 2.03 -14.41 6.18
C TRP A 77 1.50 -13.08 5.63
N GLN A 78 0.50 -12.52 6.31
CA GLN A 78 0.01 -11.15 6.11
C GLN A 78 -0.07 -10.41 7.44
N THR A 79 0.07 -9.11 7.41
CA THR A 79 -0.16 -8.21 8.55
C THR A 79 -1.05 -7.06 8.10
N CYS A 80 -2.08 -6.77 8.90
CA CYS A 80 -3.00 -5.67 8.62
C CYS A 80 -2.56 -4.39 9.33
N ALA A 81 -2.84 -3.25 8.70
CA ALA A 81 -2.67 -1.95 9.31
C ALA A 81 -3.55 -1.79 10.56
N SER A 82 -3.02 -1.16 11.59
CA SER A 82 -3.72 -0.85 12.84
C SER A 82 -3.08 0.35 13.53
N ASP A 83 -3.85 1.06 14.37
CA ASP A 83 -3.36 2.22 15.12
C ASP A 83 -2.15 1.91 16.02
N LYS A 84 -1.98 0.63 16.37
CA LYS A 84 -0.89 0.14 17.24
C LYS A 84 0.39 -0.24 16.47
N SER A 85 0.34 -0.30 15.14
CA SER A 85 1.46 -0.73 14.32
C SER A 85 1.78 0.33 13.25
N PHE A 86 1.18 0.24 12.10
CA PHE A 86 1.30 1.18 10.98
C PHE A 86 -0.11 1.49 10.44
N LEU A 87 -0.27 2.62 9.77
CA LEU A 87 -1.56 3.01 9.17
C LEU A 87 -1.52 2.96 7.65
N SER A 88 -0.50 3.56 7.03
CA SER A 88 -0.34 3.62 5.58
C SER A 88 1.14 3.44 5.24
N ALA A 89 1.51 2.21 4.91
CA ALA A 89 2.86 1.90 4.47
C ALA A 89 3.05 2.30 3.01
N GLU A 90 4.14 3.00 2.70
CA GLU A 90 4.49 3.40 1.33
C GLU A 90 5.70 2.66 0.78
N ARG A 91 6.59 2.21 1.66
CA ARG A 91 7.76 1.39 1.31
C ARG A 91 7.94 0.26 2.29
N VAL A 92 8.49 -0.83 1.81
CA VAL A 92 8.82 -2.01 2.60
C VAL A 92 10.19 -2.52 2.21
N VAL A 93 11.03 -2.83 3.19
CA VAL A 93 12.30 -3.55 3.00
C VAL A 93 12.50 -4.53 4.14
N ALA A 94 13.30 -5.58 3.92
CA ALA A 94 13.64 -6.55 4.96
C ALA A 94 15.15 -6.59 5.20
N ASP A 95 15.57 -6.64 6.49
CA ASP A 95 16.98 -6.81 6.86
C ASP A 95 17.44 -8.28 6.68
N GLY A 96 18.74 -8.52 6.84
CA GLY A 96 19.32 -9.85 6.74
C GLY A 96 18.81 -10.85 7.78
N ASP A 97 18.24 -10.38 8.90
CA ASP A 97 17.56 -11.21 9.91
C ASP A 97 16.09 -11.52 9.53
N GLY A 98 15.61 -10.96 8.42
CA GLY A 98 14.24 -11.08 7.96
C GLY A 98 13.24 -10.22 8.71
N ASN A 99 13.67 -9.24 9.55
CA ASN A 99 12.78 -8.23 10.10
C ASN A 99 12.38 -7.25 8.98
N VAL A 100 11.16 -6.76 9.06
CA VAL A 100 10.58 -5.92 8.02
C VAL A 100 10.48 -4.48 8.50
N TYR A 101 10.92 -3.56 7.67
CA TYR A 101 10.85 -2.12 7.93
C TYR A 101 9.89 -1.48 6.95
N LEU A 102 8.97 -0.68 7.47
CA LEU A 102 7.95 0.01 6.72
C LEU A 102 8.13 1.52 6.85
N HIS A 103 8.06 2.24 5.77
CA HIS A 103 7.81 3.68 5.79
C HIS A 103 6.32 3.90 6.01
N ASP A 104 5.91 4.28 7.22
CA ASP A 104 4.53 4.56 7.61
C ASP A 104 4.26 6.05 7.52
N VAL A 105 3.21 6.42 6.78
CA VAL A 105 2.80 7.82 6.60
C VAL A 105 1.43 8.01 7.24
N ARG A 106 1.34 8.98 8.14
CA ARG A 106 0.08 9.38 8.75
C ARG A 106 -0.42 10.67 8.10
N ILE A 107 -1.58 10.56 7.50
CA ILE A 107 -2.22 11.68 6.80
C ILE A 107 -3.33 12.23 7.69
N GLU A 108 -3.36 13.55 7.85
CA GLU A 108 -4.44 14.29 8.48
C GLU A 108 -5.03 15.28 7.47
N GLN A 109 -6.30 15.63 7.65
CA GLN A 109 -7.04 16.59 6.79
C GLN A 109 -6.94 16.25 5.28
N GLY A 110 -7.14 14.98 4.95
CA GLY A 110 -7.24 14.47 3.57
C GLY A 110 -5.91 14.22 2.88
N VAL A 111 -5.02 15.19 2.80
CA VAL A 111 -3.76 15.09 2.03
C VAL A 111 -2.52 15.58 2.78
N GLN A 112 -2.70 16.25 3.92
CA GLN A 112 -1.57 16.77 4.69
C GLN A 112 -0.92 15.65 5.49
N ILE A 113 0.39 15.53 5.36
CA ILE A 113 1.17 14.58 6.15
C ILE A 113 1.30 15.17 7.55
N ALA A 114 0.84 14.43 8.55
CA ALA A 114 1.04 14.77 9.94
C ALA A 114 2.36 14.26 10.48
N ARG A 115 2.71 13.02 10.07
CA ARG A 115 3.89 12.32 10.58
C ARG A 115 4.32 11.23 9.62
N GLU A 116 5.63 11.06 9.51
CA GLU A 116 6.25 9.90 8.87
C GLU A 116 7.07 9.10 9.89
N GLY A 117 7.23 7.81 9.68
CA GLY A 117 8.04 6.99 10.56
C GLY A 117 8.52 5.71 9.92
N ILE A 118 9.58 5.16 10.48
CA ILE A 118 10.07 3.84 10.13
C ILE A 118 9.61 2.86 11.19
N VAL A 119 8.72 1.95 10.80
CA VAL A 119 8.15 0.92 11.67
C VAL A 119 8.87 -0.40 11.46
N LYS A 120 9.33 -1.02 12.53
CA LYS A 120 9.95 -2.34 12.52
C LYS A 120 8.93 -3.42 12.88
N LEU A 121 8.79 -4.41 12.00
CA LEU A 121 8.07 -5.65 12.24
C LEU A 121 9.08 -6.81 12.36
N SER A 122 8.72 -7.85 13.07
CA SER A 122 9.51 -9.10 13.11
C SER A 122 9.41 -9.85 11.78
N SER A 123 10.28 -10.85 11.59
CA SER A 123 10.22 -11.79 10.45
C SER A 123 8.88 -12.53 10.30
N LYS A 124 8.00 -12.46 11.30
CA LYS A 124 6.65 -13.03 11.31
C LYS A 124 5.55 -11.96 11.13
N GLY A 125 5.91 -10.73 10.75
CA GLY A 125 4.99 -9.63 10.53
C GLY A 125 4.39 -9.00 11.80
N LYS A 126 4.96 -9.24 13.00
CA LYS A 126 4.47 -8.64 14.24
C LYS A 126 5.19 -7.33 14.52
N TYR A 127 4.45 -6.30 14.91
CA TYR A 127 5.01 -5.03 15.34
C TYR A 127 6.01 -5.20 16.48
N ILE A 128 7.17 -4.56 16.36
CA ILE A 128 8.21 -4.50 17.37
C ILE A 128 8.29 -3.08 17.93
N SER A 129 8.60 -2.10 17.08
CA SER A 129 8.82 -0.71 17.49
C SER A 129 8.73 0.24 16.29
N THR A 130 8.61 1.53 16.58
CA THR A 130 8.92 2.60 15.61
C THR A 130 10.38 3.01 15.87
N VAL A 131 11.24 2.89 14.86
CA VAL A 131 12.69 3.12 14.97
C VAL A 131 13.08 4.55 14.60
N ALA A 132 12.27 5.21 13.79
CA ALA A 132 12.43 6.62 13.45
C ALA A 132 11.07 7.29 13.32
N SER A 133 11.00 8.59 13.60
CA SER A 133 9.80 9.40 13.45
C SER A 133 10.16 10.83 13.08
N VAL A 134 9.52 11.32 12.03
CA VAL A 134 9.69 12.67 11.50
C VAL A 134 8.33 13.35 11.56
N GLU A 135 8.24 14.44 12.31
CA GLU A 135 7.05 15.30 12.30
C GLU A 135 7.05 16.10 10.99
N ALA A 136 5.93 16.09 10.30
CA ALA A 136 5.80 16.88 9.09
C ALA A 136 5.67 18.37 9.42
N GLN A 137 6.22 19.22 8.58
CA GLN A 137 5.94 20.65 8.67
C GLN A 137 4.46 20.90 8.38
N ASN A 138 3.84 21.83 9.12
CA ASN A 138 2.42 22.15 8.97
C ASN A 138 2.04 22.38 7.51
N GLY A 139 1.08 21.60 7.03
CA GLY A 139 0.56 21.70 5.66
C GLY A 139 1.42 21.04 4.58
N SER A 140 2.45 20.27 4.95
CA SER A 140 3.26 19.54 3.97
C SER A 140 2.44 18.42 3.32
N VAL A 141 2.50 18.35 2.01
CA VAL A 141 1.97 17.24 1.19
C VAL A 141 3.10 16.38 0.61
N ARG A 142 4.35 16.77 0.86
CA ARG A 142 5.54 16.08 0.34
C ARG A 142 6.14 15.16 1.39
N ARG A 143 6.64 14.03 0.96
CA ARG A 143 7.35 13.08 1.82
C ARG A 143 8.71 13.64 2.23
N ASN A 144 9.03 13.47 3.51
CA ASN A 144 10.37 13.75 4.02
C ASN A 144 11.28 12.53 3.91
N ILE A 145 10.76 11.32 4.16
CA ILE A 145 11.50 10.07 3.96
C ILE A 145 11.37 9.67 2.49
N VAL A 146 12.49 9.65 1.78
CA VAL A 146 12.53 9.52 0.31
C VAL A 146 13.30 8.30 -0.19
N GLY A 147 13.76 7.44 0.69
CA GLY A 147 14.42 6.20 0.33
C GLY A 147 14.72 5.33 1.55
N MET A 148 14.83 4.03 1.31
CA MET A 148 15.16 3.03 2.30
C MET A 148 16.01 1.93 1.68
N VAL A 149 17.07 1.52 2.38
CA VAL A 149 17.97 0.43 1.96
C VAL A 149 18.15 -0.52 3.14
N PRO A 150 17.96 -1.84 3.00
CA PRO A 150 18.18 -2.78 4.09
C PRO A 150 19.65 -2.93 4.41
N THR A 151 19.97 -3.25 5.68
CA THR A 151 21.29 -3.67 6.15
C THR A 151 21.21 -5.09 6.69
N GLU A 152 22.28 -5.61 7.25
CA GLU A 152 22.28 -6.95 7.84
C GLU A 152 21.33 -7.06 9.04
N HIS A 153 21.30 -6.04 9.91
CA HIS A 153 20.51 -6.05 11.16
C HIS A 153 19.59 -4.83 11.30
N GLY A 154 19.39 -4.04 10.23
CA GLY A 154 18.66 -2.79 10.29
C GLY A 154 18.25 -2.23 8.94
N VAL A 155 18.09 -0.91 8.90
CA VAL A 155 17.75 -0.16 7.69
C VAL A 155 18.50 1.17 7.66
N ILE A 156 18.93 1.56 6.48
CA ILE A 156 19.35 2.93 6.19
C ILE A 156 18.15 3.63 5.56
N TYR A 157 17.80 4.82 6.05
CA TYR A 157 16.77 5.64 5.45
C TYR A 157 17.31 7.03 5.12
N MET A 158 16.76 7.61 4.06
CA MET A 158 17.13 8.93 3.56
C MET A 158 15.99 9.90 3.82
N GLN A 159 16.32 11.00 4.52
CA GLN A 159 15.38 12.04 4.90
C GLN A 159 15.79 13.35 4.25
N LYS A 160 14.84 14.07 3.65
CA LYS A 160 15.05 15.44 3.15
C LYS A 160 15.05 16.43 4.31
N GLU A 161 15.98 17.33 4.27
CA GLU A 161 16.02 18.59 5.01
C GLU A 161 16.05 19.75 4.01
N ASP A 162 16.03 21.00 4.45
CA ASP A 162 15.93 22.16 3.55
C ASP A 162 17.00 22.13 2.44
N ASP A 163 18.28 22.03 2.82
CA ASP A 163 19.43 22.05 1.92
C ASP A 163 20.30 20.79 2.02
N SER A 164 19.73 19.67 2.45
CA SER A 164 20.48 18.43 2.60
C SER A 164 19.60 17.19 2.56
N ILE A 165 20.26 16.06 2.32
CA ILE A 165 19.69 14.74 2.52
C ILE A 165 20.43 14.09 3.69
N LEU A 166 19.71 13.76 4.75
CA LEU A 166 20.25 13.04 5.90
C LEU A 166 20.09 11.54 5.67
N VAL A 167 21.20 10.83 5.55
CA VAL A 167 21.27 9.38 5.46
C VAL A 167 21.53 8.82 6.88
N SER A 168 20.55 8.12 7.43
CA SER A 168 20.59 7.60 8.80
C SER A 168 20.61 6.09 8.79
N ASN A 169 21.57 5.51 9.51
CA ASN A 169 21.73 4.07 9.66
C ASN A 169 21.23 3.63 11.05
N THR A 170 20.15 2.86 11.10
CA THR A 170 19.55 2.40 12.37
C THR A 170 20.37 1.33 13.08
N GLU A 171 21.19 0.56 12.37
CA GLU A 171 22.06 -0.46 12.93
C GLU A 171 23.23 0.16 13.68
N GLN A 172 23.87 1.19 13.09
CA GLN A 172 25.03 1.86 13.65
C GLN A 172 24.66 3.04 14.56
N GLY A 173 23.41 3.52 14.50
CA GLY A 173 23.00 4.75 15.18
C GLY A 173 23.73 5.99 14.66
N SER A 174 24.19 5.97 13.41
CA SER A 174 24.95 7.04 12.77
C SER A 174 24.13 7.73 11.70
N SER A 175 24.44 9.02 11.44
CA SER A 175 23.83 9.79 10.37
C SER A 175 24.88 10.60 9.64
N LYS A 176 24.72 10.74 8.32
CA LYS A 176 25.56 11.56 7.44
C LYS A 176 24.67 12.49 6.61
N ALA A 177 25.03 13.77 6.55
CA ALA A 177 24.34 14.75 5.72
C ALA A 177 25.07 14.95 4.39
N PHE A 178 24.29 14.98 3.32
CA PHE A 178 24.73 15.32 1.95
C PHE A 178 24.12 16.66 1.58
N SER A 179 24.95 17.68 1.32
CA SER A 179 24.47 19.02 0.99
C SER A 179 23.93 19.07 -0.45
N VAL A 180 22.61 19.16 -0.56
CA VAL A 180 21.91 19.31 -1.84
C VAL A 180 21.00 20.52 -1.74
N ALA A 181 21.28 21.53 -2.55
CA ALA A 181 20.50 22.77 -2.54
C ALA A 181 19.02 22.51 -2.86
N ASP A 182 18.13 23.16 -2.10
CA ASP A 182 16.69 23.05 -2.24
C ASP A 182 16.19 21.59 -2.17
N ALA A 183 16.82 20.73 -1.35
CA ALA A 183 16.52 19.30 -1.30
C ALA A 183 15.03 19.03 -1.02
N GLN A 184 14.43 19.83 -0.11
CA GLN A 184 13.02 19.69 0.26
C GLN A 184 12.08 19.88 -0.93
N ASP A 185 12.36 20.85 -1.79
CA ASP A 185 11.49 21.21 -2.92
C ASP A 185 11.86 20.50 -4.22
N ARG A 186 13.10 20.05 -4.35
CA ARG A 186 13.65 19.52 -5.59
C ARG A 186 13.63 18.00 -5.69
N ILE A 187 13.81 17.29 -4.58
CA ILE A 187 14.04 15.83 -4.59
C ILE A 187 12.75 15.05 -4.46
N LEU A 188 12.57 14.07 -5.37
CA LEU A 188 11.46 13.14 -5.36
C LEU A 188 11.78 11.89 -4.56
N CYS A 189 12.87 11.20 -4.87
CA CYS A 189 13.32 10.00 -4.16
C CYS A 189 14.84 9.85 -4.22
N CYS A 190 15.38 8.96 -3.37
CA CYS A 190 16.80 8.70 -3.25
C CYS A 190 17.10 7.20 -3.22
N ALA A 191 18.30 6.84 -3.69
CA ALA A 191 18.94 5.56 -3.46
C ALA A 191 20.34 5.78 -2.89
N TYR A 192 20.83 4.81 -2.13
CA TYR A 192 22.11 4.90 -1.47
C TYR A 192 22.88 3.60 -1.62
N ASP A 193 24.12 3.75 -2.10
CA ASP A 193 25.11 2.67 -2.13
C ASP A 193 25.95 2.72 -0.84
N ARG A 194 25.75 1.73 0.01
CA ARG A 194 26.46 1.64 1.28
C ARG A 194 27.96 1.38 1.11
N ASP A 195 28.33 0.61 0.08
CA ASP A 195 29.71 0.12 -0.08
C ASP A 195 30.63 1.22 -0.61
N SER A 196 30.12 2.06 -1.52
CA SER A 196 30.85 3.23 -2.04
C SER A 196 30.48 4.55 -1.36
N ASP A 197 29.58 4.53 -0.36
CA ASP A 197 29.07 5.73 0.33
C ASP A 197 28.52 6.77 -0.67
N SER A 198 27.85 6.31 -1.73
CA SER A 198 27.35 7.14 -2.82
C SER A 198 25.85 7.35 -2.72
N LEU A 199 25.43 8.61 -2.81
CA LEU A 199 24.03 9.02 -2.86
C LEU A 199 23.59 9.28 -4.29
N PHE A 200 22.44 8.74 -4.67
CA PHE A 200 21.75 9.01 -5.93
C PHE A 200 20.38 9.61 -5.61
N TYR A 201 19.91 10.53 -6.45
CA TYR A 201 18.59 11.12 -6.26
C TYR A 201 17.91 11.49 -7.57
N VAL A 202 16.58 11.41 -7.57
CA VAL A 202 15.69 11.87 -8.64
C VAL A 202 15.10 13.21 -8.25
N THR A 203 15.04 14.10 -9.18
CA THR A 203 14.40 15.41 -9.02
C THR A 203 13.00 15.40 -9.63
N TYR A 204 12.12 16.28 -9.15
CA TYR A 204 10.76 16.40 -9.68
C TYR A 204 10.70 16.78 -11.16
N ASP A 205 11.76 17.38 -11.71
CA ASP A 205 11.92 17.68 -13.13
C ASP A 205 12.44 16.49 -13.96
N GLY A 206 12.48 15.28 -13.37
CA GLY A 206 12.77 14.04 -14.09
C GLY A 206 14.26 13.78 -14.34
N LYS A 207 15.16 14.41 -13.60
CA LYS A 207 16.60 14.19 -13.72
C LYS A 207 17.12 13.31 -12.61
N ILE A 208 18.09 12.45 -12.95
CA ILE A 208 18.74 11.56 -12.00
C ILE A 208 20.20 11.96 -11.85
N TYR A 209 20.62 12.19 -10.62
CA TYR A 209 21.96 12.65 -10.27
C TYR A 209 22.67 11.65 -9.36
N LYS A 210 23.99 11.61 -9.48
CA LYS A 210 24.89 11.10 -8.45
C LYS A 210 25.48 12.29 -7.70
N TYR A 211 25.35 12.30 -6.39
CA TYR A 211 25.95 13.32 -5.53
C TYR A 211 27.47 13.31 -5.64
N THR A 212 28.08 14.49 -5.62
CA THR A 212 29.54 14.65 -5.54
C THR A 212 29.90 15.73 -4.52
N ASP A 213 30.95 15.49 -3.72
CA ASP A 213 31.42 16.45 -2.71
C ASP A 213 31.99 17.77 -3.34
N SER A 214 32.13 17.80 -4.65
CA SER A 214 32.64 18.97 -5.38
C SER A 214 31.60 20.08 -5.56
N GLY A 215 30.33 19.84 -5.16
CA GLY A 215 29.21 20.78 -5.32
C GLY A 215 28.67 20.88 -6.76
N GLN A 216 29.13 20.01 -7.65
CA GLN A 216 28.55 19.80 -8.97
C GLN A 216 28.16 18.35 -9.09
N ASP A 217 26.87 18.05 -8.81
CA ASP A 217 26.38 16.70 -8.88
C ASP A 217 26.38 16.18 -10.32
N LYS A 218 26.77 14.92 -10.49
CA LYS A 218 26.87 14.31 -11.79
C LYS A 218 25.50 13.92 -12.32
N LEU A 219 25.06 14.52 -13.42
CA LEU A 219 23.85 14.10 -14.13
C LEU A 219 24.08 12.72 -14.77
N LEU A 220 23.23 11.76 -14.42
CA LEU A 220 23.26 10.40 -14.97
C LEU A 220 22.18 10.18 -16.02
N TYR A 221 21.01 10.80 -15.85
CA TYR A 221 19.87 10.66 -16.75
C TYR A 221 19.07 11.95 -16.80
N ASP A 222 18.64 12.33 -18.00
CA ASP A 222 17.80 13.50 -18.26
C ASP A 222 16.55 13.07 -19.05
N SER A 223 15.39 13.09 -18.42
CA SER A 223 14.12 12.71 -19.05
C SER A 223 13.74 13.63 -20.22
N ASP A 224 14.19 14.89 -20.24
CA ASP A 224 13.92 15.82 -21.35
C ASP A 224 14.55 15.36 -22.68
N THR A 225 15.57 14.49 -22.61
CA THR A 225 16.22 13.91 -23.80
C THR A 225 15.50 12.68 -24.35
N VAL A 226 14.54 12.13 -23.62
CA VAL A 226 13.79 10.92 -23.96
C VAL A 226 12.31 11.22 -23.96
N ASP A 227 11.67 11.17 -25.11
CA ASP A 227 10.25 11.48 -25.26
C ASP A 227 9.37 10.56 -24.40
N GLY A 228 8.49 11.17 -23.60
CA GLY A 228 7.58 10.48 -22.71
C GLY A 228 8.21 9.87 -21.43
N SER A 229 9.49 10.13 -21.15
CA SER A 229 10.15 9.62 -19.93
C SER A 229 9.69 10.36 -18.68
N ILE A 230 9.32 9.61 -17.63
CA ILE A 230 8.93 10.15 -16.31
C ILE A 230 9.45 9.21 -15.22
N PRO A 231 10.73 9.31 -14.83
CA PRO A 231 11.31 8.52 -13.74
C PRO A 231 10.70 8.93 -12.40
N GLN A 232 10.26 7.95 -11.61
CA GLN A 232 9.55 8.18 -10.34
C GLN A 232 10.29 7.65 -9.13
N GLU A 233 10.94 6.53 -9.25
CA GLU A 233 11.61 5.88 -8.14
C GLU A 233 12.92 5.27 -8.59
N ILE A 234 13.90 5.25 -7.68
CA ILE A 234 15.20 4.65 -7.94
C ILE A 234 15.58 3.66 -6.84
N SER A 235 16.29 2.62 -7.24
CA SER A 235 16.91 1.65 -6.35
C SER A 235 18.26 1.24 -6.91
N TYR A 236 19.24 1.01 -6.03
CA TYR A 236 20.61 0.69 -6.43
C TYR A 236 21.01 -0.71 -5.95
N SER A 237 21.66 -1.46 -6.83
CA SER A 237 22.33 -2.72 -6.48
C SER A 237 23.46 -3.02 -7.46
N ASP A 238 24.59 -3.49 -6.95
CA ASP A 238 25.69 -4.07 -7.71
C ASP A 238 26.19 -3.22 -8.89
N GLY A 239 26.35 -1.92 -8.69
CA GLY A 239 26.85 -1.01 -9.72
C GLY A 239 25.78 -0.52 -10.70
N VAL A 240 24.53 -0.93 -10.55
CA VAL A 240 23.41 -0.53 -11.40
C VAL A 240 22.37 0.23 -10.60
N LEU A 241 21.96 1.38 -11.10
CA LEU A 241 20.83 2.14 -10.61
C LEU A 241 19.62 1.83 -11.49
N TYR A 242 18.57 1.34 -10.87
CA TYR A 242 17.28 1.05 -11.51
C TYR A 242 16.31 2.17 -11.24
N SER A 243 15.59 2.61 -12.28
CA SER A 243 14.53 3.61 -12.14
C SER A 243 13.23 3.11 -12.76
N ALA A 244 12.14 3.17 -12.02
CA ALA A 244 10.81 2.95 -12.56
C ALA A 244 10.36 4.20 -13.32
N ASP A 245 10.07 4.05 -14.60
CA ASP A 245 9.61 5.12 -15.48
C ASP A 245 8.12 4.89 -15.83
N ILE A 246 7.25 5.70 -15.26
CA ILE A 246 5.81 5.57 -15.46
C ILE A 246 5.36 6.04 -16.85
N GLY A 247 6.09 6.96 -17.47
CA GLY A 247 5.76 7.44 -18.80
C GLY A 247 6.07 6.42 -19.89
N LEU A 248 7.24 5.80 -19.82
CA LEU A 248 7.66 4.74 -20.73
C LEU A 248 7.11 3.36 -20.34
N ARG A 249 6.67 3.20 -19.09
CA ARG A 249 6.22 1.92 -18.50
C ARG A 249 7.30 0.85 -18.48
N ASP A 250 8.55 1.28 -18.37
CA ASP A 250 9.75 0.45 -18.35
C ASP A 250 10.54 0.67 -17.06
N ILE A 251 11.53 -0.19 -16.83
CA ILE A 251 12.56 0.05 -15.83
C ILE A 251 13.83 0.45 -16.56
N ILE A 252 14.33 1.65 -16.28
CA ILE A 252 15.59 2.15 -16.80
C ILE A 252 16.71 1.58 -15.93
N ARG A 253 17.71 0.97 -16.54
CA ARG A 253 18.98 0.59 -15.92
C ARG A 253 20.03 1.63 -16.26
N ILE A 254 20.69 2.18 -15.26
CA ILE A 254 21.79 3.15 -15.42
C ILE A 254 23.02 2.52 -14.79
N PHE A 255 24.03 2.27 -15.61
CA PHE A 255 25.27 1.66 -15.15
C PHE A 255 26.15 2.72 -14.49
N CYS A 256 26.55 2.46 -13.24
CA CYS A 256 27.28 3.39 -12.38
C CYS A 256 28.75 2.97 -12.17
N ASP A 257 29.20 1.93 -12.84
CA ASP A 257 30.61 1.49 -12.81
C ASP A 257 31.55 2.52 -13.44
N MET A 258 32.85 2.38 -13.18
CA MET A 258 33.85 3.37 -13.62
C MET A 258 34.01 3.47 -15.15
N GLU A 259 33.70 2.41 -15.88
CA GLU A 259 33.88 2.33 -17.33
C GLU A 259 32.64 2.83 -18.08
N ASN A 260 31.44 2.58 -17.54
CA ASN A 260 30.14 2.81 -18.21
C ASN A 260 29.23 3.82 -17.50
N THR A 261 29.77 4.65 -16.61
CA THR A 261 28.93 5.55 -15.81
C THR A 261 28.03 6.45 -16.66
N GLY A 262 26.72 6.26 -16.56
CA GLY A 262 25.71 7.01 -17.31
C GLY A 262 25.26 6.33 -18.61
N SER A 263 25.79 5.14 -18.97
CA SER A 263 25.16 4.34 -20.01
C SER A 263 23.82 3.80 -19.52
N THR A 264 22.84 3.75 -20.39
CA THR A 264 21.48 3.34 -20.04
C THR A 264 21.00 2.20 -20.91
N ASP A 265 20.21 1.32 -20.29
CA ASP A 265 19.48 0.25 -20.93
C ASP A 265 18.09 0.13 -20.29
N ARG A 266 17.21 -0.74 -20.79
CA ARG A 266 15.83 -0.84 -20.32
C ARG A 266 15.40 -2.28 -20.15
N LEU A 267 14.66 -2.52 -19.05
CA LEU A 267 13.87 -3.72 -18.86
C LEU A 267 12.44 -3.42 -19.24
N THR A 268 11.95 -4.10 -20.26
CA THR A 268 10.65 -3.87 -20.86
C THR A 268 9.71 -5.03 -20.56
N VAL A 269 8.52 -4.75 -20.07
CA VAL A 269 7.44 -5.73 -19.93
C VAL A 269 6.73 -5.87 -21.27
N GLU A 270 6.22 -7.07 -21.61
CA GLU A 270 5.56 -7.34 -22.88
C GLU A 270 4.41 -6.34 -23.18
N GLU A 271 4.22 -6.05 -24.45
CA GLU A 271 3.30 -4.99 -24.94
C GLU A 271 1.84 -5.20 -24.50
N THR A 272 1.40 -6.45 -24.38
CA THR A 272 0.06 -6.81 -23.89
C THR A 272 -0.20 -6.42 -22.44
N LEU A 273 0.84 -6.28 -21.63
CA LEU A 273 0.77 -5.86 -20.24
C LEU A 273 0.86 -4.34 -20.12
N LYS A 274 1.57 -3.67 -21.03
CA LYS A 274 1.71 -2.21 -21.08
C LYS A 274 0.38 -1.48 -21.26
N GLU A 275 -0.58 -2.06 -21.97
CA GLU A 275 -1.89 -1.46 -22.16
C GLU A 275 -2.75 -1.41 -20.89
N ARG A 276 -2.45 -2.28 -19.91
CA ARG A 276 -3.26 -2.45 -18.69
C ARG A 276 -2.62 -1.89 -17.45
N GLU A 277 -1.28 -1.79 -17.42
CA GLU A 277 -0.56 -1.54 -16.19
C GLU A 277 0.66 -0.65 -16.39
N ILE A 278 1.02 0.08 -15.35
CA ILE A 278 2.17 0.97 -15.28
C ILE A 278 3.09 0.40 -14.19
N ALA A 279 4.37 0.24 -14.47
CA ALA A 279 5.34 -0.05 -13.42
C ALA A 279 5.53 1.21 -12.57
N TYR A 280 5.11 1.16 -11.30
CA TYR A 280 5.19 2.32 -10.39
C TYR A 280 6.44 2.29 -9.52
N HIS A 281 6.93 1.11 -9.18
CA HIS A 281 7.98 0.95 -8.19
C HIS A 281 8.99 -0.09 -8.63
N VAL A 282 10.24 0.14 -8.23
CA VAL A 282 11.35 -0.77 -8.43
C VAL A 282 12.16 -0.89 -7.13
N SER A 283 12.53 -2.10 -6.77
CA SER A 283 13.42 -2.38 -5.66
C SER A 283 14.48 -3.38 -6.11
N ALA A 284 15.74 -3.03 -5.94
CA ALA A 284 16.88 -3.81 -6.40
C ALA A 284 17.65 -4.57 -5.30
N PRO A 285 17.57 -4.22 -3.99
CA PRO A 285 18.28 -4.99 -2.96
C PRO A 285 17.80 -6.44 -2.95
N GLY A 286 18.73 -7.38 -3.12
CA GLY A 286 18.41 -8.80 -3.26
C GLY A 286 17.87 -9.14 -4.65
N THR A 287 16.66 -9.65 -4.74
CA THR A 287 15.98 -9.92 -6.02
C THR A 287 15.42 -8.62 -6.58
N LEU A 288 15.67 -8.33 -7.85
CA LEU A 288 15.06 -7.18 -8.53
C LEU A 288 13.56 -7.41 -8.65
N VAL A 289 12.79 -6.51 -8.05
CA VAL A 289 11.33 -6.55 -8.02
C VAL A 289 10.78 -5.25 -8.55
N SER A 290 9.78 -5.32 -9.38
CA SER A 290 8.93 -4.19 -9.72
C SER A 290 7.48 -4.50 -9.43
N SER A 291 6.65 -3.49 -9.31
CA SER A 291 5.22 -3.67 -9.07
C SER A 291 4.39 -2.74 -9.94
N THR A 292 3.22 -3.24 -10.28
CA THR A 292 2.12 -2.48 -10.89
C THR A 292 0.99 -2.36 -9.87
N ASN A 293 -0.10 -1.69 -10.21
CA ASN A 293 -1.26 -1.60 -9.30
C ASN A 293 -1.85 -2.96 -8.88
N TYR A 294 -1.66 -4.01 -9.69
CA TYR A 294 -2.36 -5.28 -9.49
C TYR A 294 -1.45 -6.49 -9.53
N SER A 295 -0.16 -6.29 -9.73
CA SER A 295 0.80 -7.39 -9.89
C SER A 295 2.17 -7.07 -9.32
N VAL A 296 2.92 -8.12 -9.09
CA VAL A 296 4.33 -8.07 -8.71
C VAL A 296 5.12 -8.77 -9.79
N ILE A 297 6.23 -8.18 -10.20
CA ILE A 297 7.10 -8.67 -11.25
C ILE A 297 8.46 -8.96 -10.63
N LEU A 298 8.90 -10.21 -10.72
CA LEU A 298 10.23 -10.64 -10.32
C LEU A 298 11.11 -10.74 -11.57
N TRP A 299 12.24 -10.08 -11.55
CA TRP A 299 13.18 -10.05 -12.66
C TRP A 299 14.33 -11.03 -12.44
N ASN A 300 14.67 -11.76 -13.47
CA ASN A 300 15.85 -12.64 -13.52
C ASN A 300 16.68 -12.29 -14.76
N GLY A 301 17.53 -11.29 -14.63
CA GLY A 301 18.21 -10.69 -15.77
C GLY A 301 17.24 -9.88 -16.63
N GLU A 302 17.05 -10.31 -17.88
CA GLU A 302 16.07 -9.72 -18.81
C GLU A 302 14.72 -10.45 -18.80
N ASP A 303 14.69 -11.67 -18.27
CA ASP A 303 13.45 -12.44 -18.09
C ASP A 303 12.71 -11.98 -16.85
N TYR A 304 11.39 -12.16 -16.84
CA TYR A 304 10.57 -11.84 -15.69
C TYR A 304 9.44 -12.84 -15.47
N GLU A 305 8.99 -12.91 -14.21
CA GLU A 305 7.81 -13.66 -13.81
C GLU A 305 6.83 -12.69 -13.12
N GLN A 306 5.58 -12.65 -13.60
CA GLN A 306 4.55 -11.76 -13.11
C GLN A 306 3.48 -12.51 -12.32
N PHE A 307 3.18 -12.03 -11.12
CA PHE A 307 2.20 -12.59 -10.20
C PHE A 307 1.04 -11.62 -10.00
N TRP A 308 -0.18 -12.04 -10.33
CA TRP A 308 -1.44 -11.33 -10.08
C TRP A 308 -2.12 -11.84 -8.83
N ASP A 309 -1.83 -13.05 -8.50
CA ASP A 309 -2.29 -13.72 -7.29
C ASP A 309 -1.21 -14.66 -6.78
N VAL A 310 -1.30 -15.01 -5.49
CA VAL A 310 -0.34 -15.89 -4.84
C VAL A 310 -1.08 -16.97 -4.05
N PRO A 311 -0.77 -18.25 -4.26
CA PRO A 311 -1.34 -19.33 -3.48
C PRO A 311 -0.92 -19.23 -2.02
N LEU A 312 -1.80 -19.62 -1.13
CA LEU A 312 -1.48 -19.69 0.30
C LEU A 312 -0.49 -20.83 0.55
N SER A 313 0.47 -20.61 1.44
CA SER A 313 1.33 -21.70 1.93
C SER A 313 0.48 -22.78 2.62
N GLY A 314 0.92 -24.04 2.57
CA GLY A 314 0.19 -25.15 3.18
C GLY A 314 -0.13 -24.92 4.67
N LYS A 315 0.78 -24.25 5.38
CA LYS A 315 0.57 -23.87 6.79
C LYS A 315 -0.59 -22.88 6.95
N LEU A 316 -0.68 -21.86 6.09
CA LEU A 316 -1.78 -20.90 6.09
C LEU A 316 -3.10 -21.54 5.70
N GLN A 317 -3.10 -22.44 4.71
CA GLN A 317 -4.31 -23.19 4.32
C GLN A 317 -4.88 -24.00 5.49
N VAL A 318 -4.03 -24.77 6.18
CA VAL A 318 -4.44 -25.56 7.35
C VAL A 318 -5.00 -24.65 8.46
N TRP A 319 -4.32 -23.55 8.76
CA TRP A 319 -4.76 -22.56 9.74
C TRP A 319 -6.14 -21.98 9.39
N ASN A 320 -6.33 -21.60 8.14
CA ASN A 320 -7.61 -21.07 7.66
C ASN A 320 -8.73 -22.12 7.72
N CYS A 321 -8.47 -23.37 7.34
CA CYS A 321 -9.43 -24.45 7.48
C CYS A 321 -9.85 -24.64 8.95
N LEU A 322 -8.91 -24.56 9.89
CA LEU A 322 -9.20 -24.64 11.32
C LEU A 322 -10.07 -23.46 11.81
N LEU A 323 -9.78 -22.24 11.36
CA LEU A 323 -10.58 -21.05 11.68
C LEU A 323 -12.00 -21.16 11.12
N TRP A 324 -12.17 -21.62 9.88
CA TRP A 324 -13.49 -21.85 9.30
C TRP A 324 -14.26 -22.99 10.01
N ALA A 325 -13.56 -24.07 10.41
CA ALA A 325 -14.15 -25.11 11.25
C ALA A 325 -14.60 -24.56 12.60
N ALA A 326 -13.81 -23.67 13.22
CA ALA A 326 -14.22 -22.99 14.45
C ALA A 326 -15.45 -22.11 14.26
N CYS A 327 -15.56 -21.37 13.15
CA CYS A 327 -16.78 -20.63 12.80
C CYS A 327 -17.99 -21.56 12.64
N ALA A 328 -17.83 -22.70 11.98
CA ALA A 328 -18.90 -23.68 11.83
C ALA A 328 -19.38 -24.24 13.19
N VAL A 329 -18.45 -24.47 14.12
CA VAL A 329 -18.79 -24.89 15.50
C VAL A 329 -19.60 -23.80 16.21
N ILE A 330 -19.23 -22.53 16.10
CA ILE A 330 -19.97 -21.41 16.70
C ILE A 330 -21.38 -21.34 16.12
N VAL A 331 -21.53 -21.41 14.79
CA VAL A 331 -22.85 -21.41 14.14
C VAL A 331 -23.70 -22.59 14.58
N ALA A 332 -23.14 -23.79 14.62
CA ALA A 332 -23.83 -24.98 15.08
C ALA A 332 -24.30 -24.87 16.56
N ALA A 333 -23.44 -24.30 17.43
CA ALA A 333 -23.78 -24.07 18.83
C ALA A 333 -24.92 -23.05 18.99
N VAL A 334 -24.88 -21.95 18.22
CA VAL A 334 -25.95 -20.94 18.23
C VAL A 334 -27.27 -21.54 17.75
N LEU A 335 -27.26 -22.34 16.68
CA LEU A 335 -28.44 -23.01 16.17
C LEU A 335 -29.01 -24.02 17.21
N LEU A 336 -28.13 -24.81 17.83
CA LEU A 336 -28.54 -25.78 18.88
C LEU A 336 -29.14 -25.05 20.07
N PHE A 337 -28.56 -23.95 20.50
CA PHE A 337 -29.09 -23.09 21.57
C PHE A 337 -30.47 -22.54 21.20
N ALA A 338 -30.59 -21.96 19.98
CA ALA A 338 -31.89 -21.44 19.51
C ALA A 338 -32.98 -22.48 19.44
N VAL A 339 -32.68 -23.68 18.91
CA VAL A 339 -33.66 -24.81 18.90
C VAL A 339 -34.03 -25.27 20.32
N THR A 340 -33.04 -25.31 21.22
CA THR A 340 -33.30 -25.70 22.61
C THR A 340 -34.15 -24.66 23.33
N LEU A 341 -33.82 -23.36 23.12
CA LEU A 341 -34.61 -22.24 23.65
C LEU A 341 -36.07 -22.29 23.14
N LEU A 342 -36.25 -22.47 21.83
CA LEU A 342 -37.58 -22.62 21.21
C LEU A 342 -38.37 -23.79 21.81
N LYS A 343 -37.72 -24.95 22.01
CA LYS A 343 -38.40 -26.11 22.66
C LYS A 343 -38.84 -25.83 24.10
N ILE A 344 -38.02 -25.08 24.87
CA ILE A 344 -38.37 -24.68 26.25
C ILE A 344 -39.50 -23.66 26.22
N LEU A 345 -39.41 -22.66 25.35
CA LEU A 345 -40.40 -21.60 25.18
C LEU A 345 -41.78 -22.20 24.77
N VAL A 346 -41.80 -23.11 23.79
CA VAL A 346 -43.03 -23.76 23.32
C VAL A 346 -43.67 -24.61 24.41
N LYS A 347 -42.87 -25.23 25.31
CA LYS A 347 -43.41 -26.06 26.39
C LYS A 347 -43.92 -25.30 27.61
N LYS A 348 -43.29 -24.17 27.96
CA LYS A 348 -43.55 -23.44 29.21
C LYS A 348 -44.49 -22.25 29.07
N PHE A 349 -44.71 -21.73 27.87
CA PHE A 349 -45.48 -20.50 27.69
C PHE A 349 -46.95 -20.75 27.39
N SER A 350 -47.79 -19.84 27.92
CA SER A 350 -49.21 -19.77 27.60
C SER A 350 -49.44 -19.49 26.10
N PHE A 351 -50.69 -19.75 25.66
CA PHE A 351 -51.07 -19.47 24.25
C PHE A 351 -50.78 -18.05 23.82
N TYR A 352 -51.04 -17.06 24.69
CA TYR A 352 -50.71 -15.64 24.42
C TYR A 352 -49.23 -15.40 24.20
N ALA A 353 -48.36 -15.95 25.02
CA ALA A 353 -46.93 -15.81 24.88
C ALA A 353 -46.40 -16.43 23.59
N LYS A 354 -47.01 -17.53 23.10
CA LYS A 354 -46.65 -18.12 21.80
C LYS A 354 -47.00 -17.20 20.63
N ILE A 355 -48.19 -16.57 20.68
CA ILE A 355 -48.60 -15.58 19.66
C ILE A 355 -47.67 -14.38 19.69
N THR A 356 -47.36 -13.83 20.86
CA THR A 356 -46.45 -12.69 20.99
C THR A 356 -45.07 -13.00 20.39
N MET A 357 -44.50 -14.18 20.66
CA MET A 357 -43.22 -14.59 20.09
C MET A 357 -43.30 -14.79 18.58
N ALA A 358 -44.39 -15.33 18.04
CA ALA A 358 -44.59 -15.44 16.61
C ALA A 358 -44.65 -14.06 15.94
N VAL A 359 -45.36 -13.10 16.53
CA VAL A 359 -45.44 -11.72 16.08
C VAL A 359 -44.06 -11.03 16.10
N ILE A 360 -43.33 -11.19 17.22
CA ILE A 360 -41.95 -10.66 17.31
C ILE A 360 -41.06 -11.30 16.25
N GLY A 361 -41.14 -12.60 16.02
CA GLY A 361 -40.39 -13.29 14.97
C GLY A 361 -40.69 -12.77 13.58
N ILE A 362 -41.95 -12.48 13.28
CA ILE A 362 -42.36 -11.87 12.01
C ILE A 362 -41.82 -10.45 11.90
N ILE A 363 -41.93 -9.64 12.93
CA ILE A 363 -41.41 -8.27 12.96
C ILE A 363 -39.87 -8.25 12.70
N VAL A 364 -39.13 -9.13 13.41
CA VAL A 364 -37.68 -9.25 13.20
C VAL A 364 -37.34 -9.73 11.78
N GLY A 365 -38.13 -10.70 11.26
CA GLY A 365 -37.97 -11.17 9.87
C GLY A 365 -38.23 -10.09 8.84
N VAL A 366 -39.30 -9.32 9.03
CA VAL A 366 -39.63 -8.18 8.14
C VAL A 366 -38.56 -7.08 8.25
N ALA A 367 -38.10 -6.76 9.47
CA ALA A 367 -37.02 -5.80 9.68
C ALA A 367 -35.70 -6.24 8.99
N ALA A 368 -35.34 -7.52 9.09
CA ALA A 368 -34.17 -8.07 8.43
C ALA A 368 -34.28 -8.02 6.88
N LEU A 369 -35.45 -8.34 6.34
CA LEU A 369 -35.74 -8.18 4.91
C LEU A 369 -35.66 -6.72 4.47
N PHE A 370 -36.22 -5.82 5.27
CA PHE A 370 -36.22 -4.38 5.00
C PHE A 370 -34.79 -3.81 4.99
N ILE A 371 -33.99 -4.18 5.98
CA ILE A 371 -32.56 -3.81 6.03
C ILE A 371 -31.82 -4.42 4.83
N GLY A 372 -32.02 -5.68 4.52
CA GLY A 372 -31.39 -6.37 3.39
C GLY A 372 -31.73 -5.80 2.03
N THR A 373 -32.92 -5.18 1.89
CA THR A 373 -33.33 -4.51 0.63
C THR A 373 -32.94 -3.05 0.57
N LEU A 374 -33.03 -2.32 1.69
CA LEU A 374 -32.71 -0.88 1.73
C LEU A 374 -31.21 -0.61 1.78
N PHE A 375 -30.42 -1.46 2.43
CA PHE A 375 -28.99 -1.25 2.57
C PHE A 375 -28.27 -1.13 1.22
N PRO A 376 -28.51 -2.02 0.22
CA PRO A 376 -27.94 -1.86 -1.13
C PRO A 376 -28.44 -0.60 -1.83
N GLN A 377 -29.70 -0.20 -1.66
CA GLN A 377 -30.23 1.03 -2.23
C GLN A 377 -29.60 2.28 -1.61
N PHE A 378 -29.37 2.24 -0.30
CA PHE A 378 -28.68 3.32 0.41
C PHE A 378 -27.21 3.44 -0.02
N GLN A 379 -26.52 2.30 -0.21
CA GLN A 379 -25.19 2.30 -0.80
C GLN A 379 -25.16 2.90 -2.21
N SER A 380 -26.11 2.55 -3.07
CA SER A 380 -26.17 3.11 -4.43
C SER A 380 -26.44 4.62 -4.42
N LEU A 381 -27.28 5.11 -3.51
CA LEU A 381 -27.51 6.54 -3.33
C LEU A 381 -26.27 7.30 -2.86
N LEU A 382 -25.51 6.72 -1.93
CA LEU A 382 -24.24 7.31 -1.48
C LEU A 382 -23.21 7.36 -2.61
N VAL A 383 -23.10 6.29 -3.40
CA VAL A 383 -22.21 6.25 -4.57
C VAL A 383 -22.63 7.30 -5.61
N ASP A 384 -23.91 7.41 -5.90
CA ASP A 384 -24.43 8.42 -6.84
C ASP A 384 -24.20 9.86 -6.35
N GLU A 385 -24.34 10.10 -5.04
CA GLU A 385 -24.05 11.41 -4.44
C GLU A 385 -22.55 11.72 -4.54
N THR A 386 -21.68 10.77 -4.23
CA THR A 386 -20.22 10.93 -4.35
C THR A 386 -19.85 11.21 -5.81
N TYR A 387 -20.35 10.42 -6.76
CA TYR A 387 -20.11 10.63 -8.18
C TYR A 387 -20.59 12.03 -8.66
N THR A 388 -21.72 12.51 -8.16
CA THR A 388 -22.23 13.85 -8.48
C THR A 388 -21.32 14.94 -7.95
N ARG A 389 -20.78 14.80 -6.73
CA ARG A 389 -19.80 15.73 -6.15
C ARG A 389 -18.50 15.73 -6.95
N GLU A 390 -17.97 14.55 -7.28
CA GLU A 390 -16.76 14.42 -8.12
C GLU A 390 -16.93 15.09 -9.47
N LYS A 391 -18.06 14.85 -10.16
CA LYS A 391 -18.39 15.47 -11.43
C LYS A 391 -18.49 16.99 -11.33
N PHE A 392 -19.08 17.50 -10.25
CA PHE A 392 -19.18 18.93 -9.99
C PHE A 392 -17.78 19.55 -9.76
N ALA A 393 -16.95 18.92 -8.95
CA ALA A 393 -15.58 19.37 -8.68
C ALA A 393 -14.73 19.34 -9.97
N ALA A 394 -14.79 18.26 -10.75
CA ALA A 394 -14.10 18.15 -12.04
C ALA A 394 -14.55 19.25 -13.03
N SER A 395 -15.86 19.52 -13.09
CA SER A 395 -16.41 20.58 -13.92
C SER A 395 -15.96 21.96 -13.45
N ALA A 396 -15.89 22.20 -12.15
CA ALA A 396 -15.42 23.45 -11.57
C ALA A 396 -13.94 23.72 -11.87
N VAL A 397 -13.09 22.69 -11.80
CA VAL A 397 -11.68 22.78 -12.23
C VAL A 397 -11.62 23.09 -13.72
N THR A 398 -12.27 22.29 -14.56
CA THR A 398 -12.20 22.43 -16.02
C THR A 398 -12.62 23.82 -16.48
N ASN A 399 -13.68 24.39 -15.88
CA ASN A 399 -14.17 25.72 -16.23
C ASN A 399 -13.28 26.88 -15.78
N ARG A 400 -12.41 26.68 -14.81
CA ARG A 400 -11.50 27.70 -14.29
C ARG A 400 -10.05 27.50 -14.75
N LEU A 401 -9.75 26.36 -15.36
CA LEU A 401 -8.39 26.02 -15.78
C LEU A 401 -7.88 27.02 -16.82
N PRO A 402 -6.69 27.63 -16.64
CA PRO A 402 -6.09 28.49 -17.64
C PRO A 402 -5.60 27.64 -18.81
N ALA A 403 -6.43 27.52 -19.87
CA ALA A 403 -6.19 26.62 -21.00
C ALA A 403 -4.83 26.79 -21.64
N ASP A 404 -4.37 28.04 -21.82
CA ASP A 404 -3.07 28.33 -22.42
C ASP A 404 -1.90 27.88 -21.56
N ALA A 405 -1.98 28.07 -20.24
CA ALA A 405 -0.97 27.59 -19.30
C ALA A 405 -0.94 26.05 -19.27
N PHE A 406 -2.10 25.42 -19.18
CA PHE A 406 -2.21 23.96 -19.20
C PHE A 406 -1.68 23.33 -20.49
N GLN A 407 -1.91 23.97 -21.65
CA GLN A 407 -1.40 23.47 -22.92
C GLN A 407 0.13 23.56 -23.04
N ARG A 408 0.81 24.50 -22.37
CA ARG A 408 2.28 24.64 -22.40
C ARG A 408 3.00 23.63 -21.53
N LEU A 409 2.33 22.97 -20.59
CA LEU A 409 2.91 21.93 -19.75
C LEU A 409 3.11 20.64 -20.57
N GLU A 410 4.31 20.38 -21.05
CA GLU A 410 4.62 19.25 -21.96
C GLU A 410 5.74 18.35 -21.44
N LYS A 411 6.59 18.85 -20.56
CA LYS A 411 7.80 18.16 -20.11
C LYS A 411 7.88 18.10 -18.58
N PRO A 412 8.59 17.10 -18.01
CA PRO A 412 8.86 17.04 -16.57
C PRO A 412 9.50 18.31 -16.01
N SER A 413 10.36 18.99 -16.78
CA SER A 413 10.98 20.28 -16.42
C SER A 413 9.99 21.44 -16.27
N ASP A 414 8.74 21.29 -16.72
CA ASP A 414 7.69 22.28 -16.50
C ASP A 414 7.13 22.24 -15.07
N PHE A 415 7.49 21.23 -14.27
CA PHE A 415 7.10 21.12 -12.87
C PHE A 415 7.54 22.36 -12.09
N MET A 416 6.60 22.96 -11.37
CA MET A 416 6.79 24.18 -10.55
C MET A 416 7.15 25.45 -11.33
N ASN A 417 7.11 25.46 -12.67
CA ASN A 417 7.17 26.70 -13.44
C ASN A 417 5.91 27.57 -13.21
N GLU A 418 5.86 28.77 -13.78
CA GLU A 418 4.73 29.69 -13.57
C GLU A 418 3.39 29.13 -14.09
N ASP A 419 3.40 28.44 -15.24
CA ASP A 419 2.20 27.81 -15.81
C ASP A 419 1.69 26.69 -14.90
N TYR A 420 2.59 25.85 -14.35
CA TYR A 420 2.22 24.82 -13.39
C TYR A 420 1.62 25.39 -12.11
N ARG A 421 2.21 26.49 -11.58
CA ARG A 421 1.68 27.16 -10.37
C ARG A 421 0.28 27.71 -10.58
N GLN A 422 0.01 28.29 -11.77
CA GLN A 422 -1.34 28.77 -12.11
C GLN A 422 -2.37 27.63 -12.16
N VAL A 423 -2.04 26.51 -12.82
CA VAL A 423 -2.89 25.33 -12.88
C VAL A 423 -3.12 24.77 -11.48
N ARG A 424 -2.06 24.60 -10.70
CA ARG A 424 -2.12 24.13 -9.30
C ARG A 424 -2.97 25.01 -8.42
N GLN A 425 -2.90 26.34 -8.58
CA GLN A 425 -3.71 27.27 -7.79
C GLN A 425 -5.20 27.06 -8.03
N VAL A 426 -5.62 26.86 -9.27
CA VAL A 426 -7.04 26.59 -9.61
C VAL A 426 -7.53 25.27 -8.96
N VAL A 427 -6.71 24.21 -9.01
CA VAL A 427 -7.04 22.95 -8.34
C VAL A 427 -7.21 23.17 -6.83
N ARG A 428 -6.25 23.86 -6.21
CA ARG A 428 -6.32 24.18 -4.78
C ARG A 428 -7.54 24.98 -4.41
N ASP A 429 -7.88 26.01 -5.19
CA ASP A 429 -9.03 26.88 -4.92
C ASP A 429 -10.36 26.12 -5.03
N VAL A 430 -10.44 25.08 -5.87
CA VAL A 430 -11.64 24.25 -5.98
C VAL A 430 -11.72 23.19 -4.89
N PHE A 431 -10.61 22.53 -4.57
CA PHE A 431 -10.62 21.40 -3.64
C PHE A 431 -10.41 21.78 -2.18
N PHE A 432 -9.77 22.91 -1.88
CA PHE A 432 -9.39 23.31 -0.52
C PHE A 432 -10.06 24.60 -0.04
N SER A 433 -10.98 25.18 -0.81
CA SER A 433 -11.71 26.38 -0.40
C SER A 433 -12.77 26.15 0.68
N ASP A 434 -13.28 24.91 0.78
CA ASP A 434 -14.27 24.50 1.79
C ASP A 434 -13.69 23.36 2.64
N SER A 435 -13.35 23.67 3.87
CA SER A 435 -12.63 22.78 4.81
C SER A 435 -13.38 21.49 5.20
N ASP A 436 -14.67 21.37 4.91
CA ASP A 436 -15.50 20.24 5.38
C ASP A 436 -15.90 19.22 4.30
N SER A 437 -15.80 19.55 3.01
CA SER A 437 -16.39 18.71 1.96
C SER A 437 -15.41 18.00 1.02
N SER A 438 -14.11 18.30 1.11
CA SER A 438 -13.10 17.85 0.15
C SER A 438 -12.11 16.81 0.70
N GLN A 439 -12.32 16.32 1.92
CA GLN A 439 -11.35 15.47 2.63
C GLN A 439 -11.11 14.09 1.95
N ASP A 440 -12.02 13.66 1.05
CA ASP A 440 -11.95 12.33 0.42
C ASP A 440 -11.76 12.38 -1.10
N LEU A 441 -11.51 13.57 -1.69
CA LEU A 441 -11.33 13.73 -3.13
C LEU A 441 -9.89 14.11 -3.46
N TYR A 442 -9.28 13.43 -4.42
CA TYR A 442 -8.04 13.86 -5.05
C TYR A 442 -8.28 14.15 -6.54
N CYS A 443 -7.52 15.08 -7.09
CA CYS A 443 -7.66 15.51 -8.48
C CYS A 443 -6.40 15.14 -9.25
N VAL A 444 -6.59 14.52 -10.40
CA VAL A 444 -5.53 14.21 -11.34
C VAL A 444 -5.90 14.84 -12.69
N LEU A 445 -4.99 15.62 -13.23
CA LEU A 445 -5.17 16.27 -14.54
C LEU A 445 -4.33 15.56 -15.59
N TYR A 446 -5.00 15.07 -16.63
CA TYR A 446 -4.35 14.46 -17.78
C TYR A 446 -4.51 15.35 -19.01
N LYS A 447 -3.46 15.41 -19.81
CA LYS A 447 -3.48 16.00 -21.16
C LYS A 447 -3.48 14.87 -22.18
N VAL A 448 -4.40 14.93 -23.15
CA VAL A 448 -4.44 13.97 -24.26
C VAL A 448 -4.06 14.71 -25.53
N LYS A 449 -2.97 14.30 -26.18
CA LYS A 449 -2.49 14.85 -27.45
C LYS A 449 -2.09 13.68 -28.35
N ASP A 450 -2.65 13.61 -29.55
CA ASP A 450 -2.34 12.60 -30.57
C ASP A 450 -2.43 11.14 -30.06
N GLY A 451 -3.40 10.87 -29.16
CA GLY A 451 -3.57 9.55 -28.54
C GLY A 451 -2.65 9.26 -27.36
N THR A 452 -1.72 10.16 -27.04
CA THR A 452 -0.85 10.05 -25.86
C THR A 452 -1.49 10.76 -24.67
N VAL A 453 -1.48 10.10 -23.52
CA VAL A 453 -2.00 10.64 -22.26
C VAL A 453 -0.79 11.08 -21.40
N THR A 454 -0.74 12.36 -21.06
CA THR A 454 0.31 12.92 -20.21
C THR A 454 -0.29 13.34 -18.87
N LEU A 455 0.28 12.89 -17.78
CA LEU A 455 -0.06 13.36 -16.44
C LEU A 455 0.53 14.76 -16.23
N VAL A 456 -0.30 15.71 -15.80
CA VAL A 456 0.13 17.11 -15.58
C VAL A 456 0.12 17.47 -14.09
N TYR A 457 -0.85 16.91 -13.31
CA TYR A 457 -1.02 17.22 -11.87
C TYR A 457 -1.59 16.02 -11.15
#